data_584d92851b2d1c92fa190cd1b80907c6
#
_entry.id   584d92851b2d1c92fa190cd1b80907c6
#
_cell.length_a   1.000
_cell.length_b   1.000
_cell.length_c   1.000
_cell.angle_alpha   90.00
_cell.angle_beta   90.00
_cell.angle_gamma   90.00
#
_symmetry.space_group_name_H-M   'P 1'
#
loop_
_entity.id
_entity.type
_entity.pdbx_description
1 polymer ?
#
loop_
_entity_poly.entity_id
_entity_poly.type
_entity_poly.pdbx_seq_one_letter_code
_entity_poly.pdbx_strand_id
1 'polypeptide(L)'
;MFFMATWAIFAPIELCAILLMFVIFVDTIVKLISLKKIALAEKRKYKDVFKSKILRRGYVFKAAGYYVIALALFPLDYFALTPFSNGLIKTLGYNFVLPTGAIYTNVLLCLFSMIELSSINENWFDITGNNILRSVYSLVSKIRGTIEKVSDTYKNIKN
;
A
#
# COMPACT_ATOMS: atom_id res chain seq x y z
N MET A 1 -0.97 -10.96 -5.22
CA MET A 1 -2.36 -10.93 -4.74
C MET A 1 -2.63 -11.98 -3.66
N PHE A 2 -2.34 -13.26 -3.90
CA PHE A 2 -2.57 -14.36 -2.96
C PHE A 2 -1.87 -14.17 -1.59
N PHE A 3 -0.62 -13.71 -1.57
CA PHE A 3 0.15 -13.48 -0.35
C PHE A 3 -0.46 -12.41 0.57
N MET A 4 -1.00 -11.32 0.03
CA MET A 4 -1.64 -10.29 0.85
C MET A 4 -2.98 -10.76 1.43
N ALA A 5 -3.72 -11.60 0.72
CA ALA A 5 -4.97 -12.15 1.24
C ALA A 5 -4.72 -13.13 2.39
N THR A 6 -3.70 -14.01 2.28
CA THR A 6 -3.30 -14.90 3.37
C THR A 6 -2.77 -14.12 4.58
N TRP A 7 -1.98 -13.06 4.34
CA TRP A 7 -1.49 -12.21 5.43
C TRP A 7 -2.62 -11.49 6.15
N ALA A 8 -3.63 -10.98 5.42
CA ALA A 8 -4.79 -10.31 6.00
C ALA A 8 -5.60 -11.19 6.98
N ILE A 9 -5.64 -12.51 6.75
CA ILE A 9 -6.34 -13.45 7.61
C ILE A 9 -5.62 -13.61 8.96
N PHE A 10 -4.30 -13.56 8.98
CA PHE A 10 -3.49 -13.84 10.17
C PHE A 10 -2.91 -12.59 10.85
N ALA A 11 -2.93 -11.44 10.17
CA ALA A 11 -2.38 -10.22 10.74
C ALA A 11 -3.33 -9.60 11.78
N PRO A 12 -2.81 -9.02 12.87
CA PRO A 12 -3.60 -8.18 13.75
C PRO A 12 -4.21 -7.00 13.01
N ILE A 13 -5.43 -6.62 13.37
CA ILE A 13 -6.17 -5.52 12.72
C ILE A 13 -5.40 -4.20 12.79
N GLU A 14 -4.66 -3.99 13.87
CA GLU A 14 -3.83 -2.80 14.08
C GLU A 14 -2.74 -2.69 13.00
N LEU A 15 -2.11 -3.80 12.63
CA LEU A 15 -1.10 -3.81 11.57
C LEU A 15 -1.71 -3.52 10.20
N CYS A 16 -2.90 -4.04 9.90
CA CYS A 16 -3.61 -3.74 8.67
C CYS A 16 -3.99 -2.26 8.60
N ALA A 17 -4.45 -1.69 9.72
CA ALA A 17 -4.79 -0.27 9.82
C ALA A 17 -3.55 0.63 9.67
N ILE A 18 -2.45 0.31 10.33
CA ILE A 18 -1.18 1.05 10.21
C ILE A 18 -0.65 0.98 8.78
N LEU A 19 -0.68 -0.20 8.15
CA LEU A 19 -0.27 -0.36 6.76
C LEU A 19 -1.10 0.54 5.83
N LEU A 20 -2.42 0.55 5.98
CA LEU A 20 -3.30 1.41 5.18
C LEU A 20 -2.94 2.89 5.35
N MET A 21 -2.73 3.36 6.60
CA MET A 21 -2.31 4.75 6.86
C MET A 21 -0.99 5.08 6.18
N PHE A 22 -0.02 4.18 6.28
CA PHE A 22 1.29 4.36 5.64
C PHE A 22 1.15 4.46 4.12
N VAL A 23 0.37 3.58 3.50
CA VAL A 23 0.16 3.57 2.03
C VAL A 23 -0.54 4.86 1.57
N ILE A 24 -1.58 5.33 2.28
CA ILE A 24 -2.26 6.60 1.98
C ILE A 24 -1.27 7.78 2.10
N PHE A 25 -0.41 7.77 3.10
CA PHE A 25 0.62 8.80 3.28
C PHE A 25 1.60 8.82 2.10
N VAL A 26 2.08 7.66 1.68
CA VAL A 26 2.98 7.53 0.51
C VAL A 26 2.27 7.98 -0.77
N ASP A 27 1.01 7.57 -1.02
CA ASP A 27 0.22 8.03 -2.18
C ASP A 27 0.14 9.55 -2.22
N THR A 28 -0.12 10.17 -1.06
CA THR A 28 -0.19 11.63 -0.95
C THR A 28 1.13 12.30 -1.33
N ILE A 29 2.27 11.77 -0.84
CA ILE A 29 3.61 12.30 -1.18
C ILE A 29 3.88 12.17 -2.67
N VAL A 30 3.67 10.99 -3.25
CA VAL A 30 3.92 10.73 -4.67
C VAL A 30 3.05 11.63 -5.54
N LYS A 31 1.79 11.83 -5.18
CA LYS A 31 0.88 12.76 -5.85
C LYS A 31 1.36 14.21 -5.78
N LEU A 32 1.88 14.65 -4.65
CA LEU A 32 2.46 16.01 -4.52
C LEU A 32 3.67 16.19 -5.44
N ILE A 33 4.52 15.17 -5.56
CA ILE A 33 5.68 15.18 -6.47
C ILE A 33 5.22 15.22 -7.92
N SER A 34 4.21 14.42 -8.30
CA SER A 34 3.62 14.43 -9.63
C SER A 34 3.07 15.82 -9.98
N LEU A 35 2.28 16.44 -9.10
CA LEU A 35 1.76 17.80 -9.29
C LEU A 35 2.87 18.83 -9.45
N LYS A 36 3.98 18.71 -8.71
CA LYS A 36 5.14 19.59 -8.87
C LYS A 36 5.77 19.45 -10.25
N LYS A 37 5.91 18.22 -10.75
CA LYS A 37 6.45 17.97 -12.09
C LYS A 37 5.55 18.56 -13.18
N ILE A 38 4.23 18.38 -13.08
CA ILE A 38 3.23 18.96 -14.00
C ILE A 38 3.32 20.49 -14.00
N ALA A 39 3.37 21.13 -12.82
CA ALA A 39 3.51 22.58 -12.69
C ALA A 39 4.76 23.10 -13.40
N LEU A 40 5.90 22.39 -13.25
CA LEU A 40 7.15 22.75 -13.93
C LEU A 40 7.04 22.59 -15.46
N ALA A 41 6.42 21.52 -15.93
CA ALA A 41 6.23 21.27 -17.36
C ALA A 41 5.32 22.32 -18.02
N GLU A 42 4.27 22.76 -17.32
CA GLU A 42 3.33 23.79 -17.80
C GLU A 42 3.79 25.22 -17.51
N LYS A 43 4.99 25.43 -16.97
CA LYS A 43 5.54 26.75 -16.56
C LYS A 43 4.60 27.53 -15.62
N ARG A 44 3.77 26.83 -14.85
CA ARG A 44 2.87 27.40 -13.83
C ARG A 44 3.54 27.46 -12.46
N LYS A 45 3.14 28.45 -11.65
CA LYS A 45 3.59 28.47 -10.27
C LYS A 45 3.00 27.27 -9.51
N TYR A 46 3.83 26.56 -8.75
CA TYR A 46 3.40 25.41 -7.94
C TYR A 46 2.18 25.71 -7.05
N LYS A 47 2.11 26.96 -6.49
CA LYS A 47 0.98 27.42 -5.68
C LYS A 47 -0.35 27.42 -6.44
N ASP A 48 -0.35 27.59 -7.75
CA ASP A 48 -1.57 27.63 -8.56
C ASP A 48 -2.10 26.21 -8.83
N VAL A 49 -1.21 25.23 -8.87
CA VAL A 49 -1.54 23.80 -9.05
C VAL A 49 -1.82 23.16 -7.68
N PHE A 50 -1.06 23.56 -6.66
CA PHE A 50 -1.21 23.06 -5.29
C PHE A 50 -2.28 23.84 -4.53
N LYS A 51 -3.50 23.31 -4.51
CA LYS A 51 -4.57 23.81 -3.64
C LYS A 51 -4.64 22.94 -2.39
N SER A 52 -4.67 23.55 -1.20
CA SER A 52 -4.84 22.83 0.10
C SER A 52 -6.06 21.89 0.09
N LYS A 53 -7.06 22.18 -0.75
CA LYS A 53 -8.23 21.34 -1.01
C LYS A 53 -7.84 19.97 -1.60
N ILE A 54 -6.78 19.90 -2.43
CA ILE A 54 -6.29 18.63 -3.02
C ILE A 54 -5.68 17.75 -1.95
N LEU A 55 -4.84 18.32 -1.08
CA LEU A 55 -4.25 17.59 0.05
C LEU A 55 -5.33 17.06 1.00
N ARG A 56 -6.28 17.93 1.37
CA ARG A 56 -7.37 17.57 2.27
C ARG A 56 -8.23 16.45 1.69
N ARG A 57 -8.59 16.52 0.42
CA ARG A 57 -9.34 15.44 -0.26
C ARG A 57 -8.51 14.18 -0.44
N GLY A 58 -7.23 14.31 -0.80
CA GLY A 58 -6.37 13.16 -1.07
C GLY A 58 -6.03 12.36 0.18
N TYR A 59 -5.81 13.01 1.33
CA TYR A 59 -5.39 12.32 2.55
C TYR A 59 -6.54 12.17 3.55
N VAL A 60 -7.09 13.29 4.02
CA VAL A 60 -8.03 13.27 5.16
C VAL A 60 -9.33 12.57 4.80
N PHE A 61 -9.94 12.89 3.65
CA PHE A 61 -11.22 12.28 3.27
C PHE A 61 -11.09 10.82 2.89
N LYS A 62 -10.00 10.41 2.23
CA LYS A 62 -9.75 8.99 1.94
C LYS A 62 -9.56 8.21 3.24
N ALA A 63 -8.65 8.67 4.11
CA ALA A 63 -8.40 8.03 5.39
C ALA A 63 -9.69 7.94 6.22
N ALA A 64 -10.38 9.06 6.41
CA ALA A 64 -11.64 9.07 7.15
C ALA A 64 -12.68 8.13 6.55
N GLY A 65 -12.87 8.12 5.22
CA GLY A 65 -13.81 7.23 4.54
C GLY A 65 -13.48 5.76 4.77
N TYR A 66 -12.24 5.35 4.58
CA TYR A 66 -11.83 3.97 4.80
C TYR A 66 -11.98 3.53 6.25
N TYR A 67 -11.60 4.38 7.20
CA TYR A 67 -11.73 4.06 8.62
C TYR A 67 -13.18 4.03 9.09
N VAL A 68 -14.05 4.92 8.61
CA VAL A 68 -15.49 4.88 8.92
C VAL A 68 -16.11 3.56 8.45
N ILE A 69 -15.78 3.11 7.23
CA ILE A 69 -16.27 1.83 6.70
C ILE A 69 -15.73 0.67 7.52
N ALA A 70 -14.43 0.67 7.84
CA ALA A 70 -13.82 -0.37 8.67
C ALA A 70 -14.41 -0.43 10.09
N LEU A 71 -14.63 0.73 10.73
CA LEU A 71 -15.25 0.83 12.05
C LEU A 71 -16.73 0.36 12.04
N ALA A 72 -17.45 0.60 10.95
CA ALA A 72 -18.82 0.10 10.81
C ALA A 72 -18.86 -1.42 10.63
N LEU A 73 -17.91 -1.98 9.88
CA LEU A 73 -17.84 -3.42 9.62
C LEU A 73 -17.28 -4.20 10.82
N PHE A 74 -16.35 -3.63 11.57
CA PHE A 74 -15.63 -4.30 12.65
C PHE A 74 -16.55 -5.00 13.68
N PRO A 75 -17.57 -4.35 14.30
CA PRO A 75 -18.42 -5.03 15.26
C PRO A 75 -19.26 -6.13 14.60
N LEU A 76 -19.75 -5.92 13.39
CA LEU A 76 -20.47 -6.94 12.63
C LEU A 76 -19.60 -8.17 12.35
N ASP A 77 -18.37 -7.94 11.95
CA ASP A 77 -17.38 -8.98 11.67
C ASP A 77 -17.05 -9.76 12.95
N TYR A 78 -16.67 -9.06 14.02
CA TYR A 78 -16.25 -9.66 15.28
C TYR A 78 -17.37 -10.47 15.95
N PHE A 79 -18.59 -9.96 16.00
CA PHE A 79 -19.70 -10.58 16.72
C PHE A 79 -20.55 -11.53 15.88
N ALA A 80 -20.55 -11.41 14.57
CA ALA A 80 -21.43 -12.19 13.70
C ALA A 80 -20.70 -12.96 12.60
N LEU A 81 -19.98 -12.27 11.69
CA LEU A 81 -19.47 -12.90 10.47
C LEU A 81 -18.40 -13.95 10.75
N THR A 82 -17.39 -13.61 11.55
CA THR A 82 -16.29 -14.53 11.89
C THR A 82 -16.79 -15.73 12.70
N PRO A 83 -17.60 -15.60 13.77
CA PRO A 83 -18.21 -16.73 14.47
C PRO A 83 -19.09 -17.61 13.57
N PHE A 84 -19.91 -17.01 12.72
CA PHE A 84 -20.76 -17.75 11.77
C PHE A 84 -19.89 -18.56 10.78
N SER A 85 -18.84 -17.99 10.24
CA SER A 85 -17.93 -18.68 9.33
C SER A 85 -17.23 -19.85 10.02
N ASN A 86 -16.79 -19.68 11.26
CA ASN A 86 -16.21 -20.78 12.06
C ASN A 86 -17.23 -21.89 12.34
N GLY A 87 -18.49 -21.52 12.59
CA GLY A 87 -19.59 -22.49 12.73
C GLY A 87 -19.79 -23.31 11.47
N LEU A 88 -19.83 -22.67 10.30
CA LEU A 88 -19.95 -23.36 9.01
C LEU A 88 -18.77 -24.30 8.73
N ILE A 89 -17.53 -23.83 8.94
CA ILE A 89 -16.32 -24.64 8.75
C ILE A 89 -16.38 -25.92 9.60
N LYS A 90 -16.77 -25.79 10.86
CA LYS A 90 -16.94 -26.91 11.77
C LYS A 90 -18.05 -27.88 11.31
N THR A 91 -19.18 -27.34 10.83
CA THR A 91 -20.32 -28.14 10.34
C THR A 91 -19.93 -28.93 9.09
N LEU A 92 -19.05 -28.38 8.25
CA LEU A 92 -18.50 -29.05 7.05
C LEU A 92 -17.43 -30.10 7.38
N GLY A 93 -17.13 -30.32 8.68
CA GLY A 93 -16.17 -31.34 9.13
C GLY A 93 -14.70 -30.93 9.04
N TYR A 94 -14.41 -29.63 8.80
CA TYR A 94 -13.05 -29.14 8.81
C TYR A 94 -12.59 -28.77 10.24
N ASN A 95 -11.42 -29.24 10.66
CA ASN A 95 -10.79 -28.90 11.94
C ASN A 95 -10.00 -27.58 11.91
N PHE A 96 -10.23 -26.73 10.92
CA PHE A 96 -9.62 -25.40 10.80
C PHE A 96 -10.56 -24.38 11.44
N VAL A 97 -10.02 -23.56 12.31
CA VAL A 97 -10.73 -22.42 12.91
C VAL A 97 -10.05 -21.15 12.43
N LEU A 98 -10.85 -20.25 11.86
CA LEU A 98 -10.37 -18.93 11.53
C LEU A 98 -9.92 -18.22 12.82
N PRO A 99 -8.79 -17.51 12.81
CA PRO A 99 -8.34 -16.77 14.00
C PRO A 99 -9.47 -15.90 14.55
N THR A 100 -9.59 -15.86 15.85
CA THR A 100 -10.57 -14.98 16.53
C THR A 100 -10.18 -13.54 16.27
N GLY A 101 -10.90 -12.88 15.40
CA GLY A 101 -10.63 -11.50 15.02
C GLY A 101 -11.55 -11.03 13.90
N ALA A 102 -11.39 -9.81 13.51
CA ALA A 102 -12.16 -9.17 12.46
C ALA A 102 -11.55 -9.47 11.08
N ILE A 103 -11.68 -10.72 10.60
CA ILE A 103 -11.04 -11.20 9.37
C ILE A 103 -11.55 -10.45 8.15
N TYR A 104 -12.85 -10.25 8.04
CA TYR A 104 -13.44 -9.54 6.92
C TYR A 104 -13.04 -8.07 6.92
N THR A 105 -12.91 -7.46 8.11
CA THR A 105 -12.39 -6.09 8.27
C THR A 105 -10.92 -6.01 7.85
N ASN A 106 -10.08 -6.98 8.22
CA ASN A 106 -8.70 -7.05 7.77
C ASN A 106 -8.58 -7.19 6.25
N VAL A 107 -9.38 -8.07 5.65
CA VAL A 107 -9.44 -8.22 4.19
C VAL A 107 -9.83 -6.90 3.53
N LEU A 108 -10.83 -6.20 4.08
CA LEU A 108 -11.25 -4.89 3.58
C LEU A 108 -10.13 -3.84 3.67
N LEU A 109 -9.43 -3.75 4.80
CA LEU A 109 -8.29 -2.84 4.97
C LEU A 109 -7.15 -3.15 3.98
N CYS A 110 -6.88 -4.43 3.73
CA CYS A 110 -5.92 -4.84 2.72
C CYS A 110 -6.37 -4.47 1.29
N LEU A 111 -7.66 -4.63 0.97
CA LEU A 111 -8.20 -4.20 -0.33
C LEU A 111 -8.05 -2.68 -0.52
N PHE A 112 -8.35 -1.88 0.49
CA PHE A 112 -8.11 -0.44 0.45
C PHE A 112 -6.62 -0.10 0.25
N SER A 113 -5.73 -0.82 0.93
CA SER A 113 -4.28 -0.67 0.74
C SER A 113 -3.86 -0.99 -0.70
N MET A 114 -4.45 -2.01 -1.33
CA MET A 114 -4.17 -2.35 -2.74
C MET A 114 -4.65 -1.27 -3.71
N ILE A 115 -5.81 -0.66 -3.44
CA ILE A 115 -6.32 0.47 -4.25
C ILE A 115 -5.34 1.64 -4.18
N GLU A 116 -4.85 1.98 -2.98
CA GLU A 116 -3.89 3.07 -2.82
C GLU A 116 -2.52 2.73 -3.43
N LEU A 117 -2.06 1.49 -3.38
CA LEU A 117 -0.85 1.04 -4.08
C LEU A 117 -0.98 1.18 -5.60
N SER A 118 -2.17 0.91 -6.16
CA SER A 118 -2.44 1.17 -7.58
C SER A 118 -2.34 2.67 -7.89
N SER A 119 -2.94 3.53 -7.06
CA SER A 119 -2.84 4.99 -7.21
C SER A 119 -1.38 5.50 -7.14
N ILE A 120 -0.58 4.94 -6.22
CA ILE A 120 0.85 5.25 -6.12
C ILE A 120 1.56 4.88 -7.42
N ASN A 121 1.28 3.70 -7.99
CA ASN A 121 1.91 3.25 -9.22
C ASN A 121 1.55 4.15 -10.41
N GLU A 122 0.30 4.58 -10.52
CA GLU A 122 -0.16 5.53 -11.55
C GLU A 122 0.55 6.89 -11.41
N ASN A 123 0.53 7.48 -10.22
CA ASN A 123 1.21 8.75 -9.95
C ASN A 123 2.74 8.65 -10.17
N TRP A 124 3.33 7.50 -9.85
CA TRP A 124 4.75 7.23 -10.11
C TRP A 124 5.06 7.13 -11.60
N PHE A 125 4.17 6.49 -12.36
CA PHE A 125 4.29 6.44 -13.81
C PHE A 125 4.28 7.83 -14.44
N ASP A 126 3.41 8.73 -13.98
CA ASP A 126 3.36 10.13 -14.42
C ASP A 126 4.69 10.88 -14.13
N ILE A 127 5.36 10.52 -13.03
CA ILE A 127 6.64 11.13 -12.65
C ILE A 127 7.80 10.59 -13.50
N THR A 128 7.87 9.27 -13.66
CA THR A 128 9.08 8.59 -14.17
C THR A 128 8.94 8.04 -15.58
N GLY A 129 7.72 7.91 -16.09
CA GLY A 129 7.41 7.18 -17.33
C GLY A 129 7.54 5.65 -17.20
N ASN A 130 7.75 5.13 -15.99
CA ASN A 130 7.91 3.70 -15.71
C ASN A 130 7.09 3.28 -14.50
N ASN A 131 6.62 2.05 -14.49
CA ASN A 131 6.00 1.44 -13.32
C ASN A 131 7.00 1.28 -12.17
N ILE A 132 6.52 1.34 -10.92
CA ILE A 132 7.36 1.20 -9.72
C ILE A 132 8.23 -0.05 -9.77
N LEU A 133 7.67 -1.20 -10.14
CA LEU A 133 8.41 -2.46 -10.23
C LEU A 133 9.59 -2.37 -11.20
N ARG A 134 9.40 -1.75 -12.36
CA ARG A 134 10.46 -1.54 -13.34
C ARG A 134 11.53 -0.57 -12.83
N SER A 135 11.11 0.48 -12.12
CA SER A 135 12.03 1.44 -11.50
C SER A 135 12.87 0.79 -10.41
N VAL A 136 12.26 -0.02 -9.54
CA VAL A 136 12.97 -0.78 -8.49
C VAL A 136 13.94 -1.79 -9.13
N TYR A 137 13.51 -2.55 -10.13
CA TYR A 137 14.39 -3.48 -10.84
C TYR A 137 15.61 -2.78 -11.45
N SER A 138 15.40 -1.64 -12.12
CA SER A 138 16.48 -0.82 -12.68
C SER A 138 17.46 -0.32 -11.59
N LEU A 139 16.94 0.07 -10.42
CA LEU A 139 17.76 0.51 -9.30
C LEU A 139 18.61 -0.65 -8.75
N VAL A 140 18.00 -1.81 -8.52
CA VAL A 140 18.68 -3.01 -8.04
C VAL A 140 19.78 -3.45 -9.01
N SER A 141 19.50 -3.45 -10.32
CA SER A 141 20.48 -3.80 -11.34
C SER A 141 21.66 -2.83 -11.37
N LYS A 142 21.44 -1.52 -11.19
CA LYS A 142 22.49 -0.51 -11.08
C LYS A 142 23.36 -0.72 -9.83
N ILE A 143 22.73 -0.97 -8.67
CA ILE A 143 23.45 -1.24 -7.42
C ILE A 143 24.32 -2.49 -7.57
N ARG A 144 23.79 -3.57 -8.13
CA ARG A 144 24.54 -4.80 -8.40
C ARG A 144 25.73 -4.54 -9.30
N GLY A 145 25.56 -3.85 -10.41
CA GLY A 145 26.68 -3.50 -11.31
C GLY A 145 27.74 -2.60 -10.65
N THR A 146 27.35 -1.75 -9.70
CA THR A 146 28.29 -0.95 -8.92
C THR A 146 29.09 -1.82 -7.94
N ILE A 147 28.43 -2.76 -7.27
CA ILE A 147 29.09 -3.69 -6.33
C ILE A 147 30.10 -4.59 -7.09
N GLU A 148 29.72 -5.11 -8.25
CA GLU A 148 30.60 -5.92 -9.10
C GLU A 148 31.86 -5.12 -9.51
N LYS A 149 31.72 -3.87 -9.96
CA LYS A 149 32.85 -2.99 -10.29
C LYS A 149 33.77 -2.73 -9.11
N VAL A 150 33.23 -2.46 -7.92
CA VAL A 150 34.01 -2.26 -6.70
C VAL A 150 34.77 -3.53 -6.33
N SER A 151 34.13 -4.69 -6.42
CA SER A 151 34.75 -6.00 -6.17
C SER A 151 35.93 -6.27 -7.10
N ASP A 152 35.78 -6.00 -8.41
CA ASP A 152 36.83 -6.21 -9.41
C ASP A 152 38.01 -5.23 -9.21
N THR A 153 37.72 -3.97 -8.87
CA THR A 153 38.74 -2.99 -8.52
C THR A 153 39.54 -3.46 -7.30
N TYR A 154 38.89 -4.00 -6.28
CA TYR A 154 39.57 -4.50 -5.07
C TYR A 154 40.46 -5.71 -5.35
N LYS A 155 40.03 -6.62 -6.25
CA LYS A 155 40.84 -7.76 -6.68
C LYS A 155 42.11 -7.32 -7.44
N ASN A 156 41.98 -6.30 -8.30
CA ASN A 156 43.11 -5.78 -9.09
C ASN A 156 44.15 -4.98 -8.26
N ILE A 157 43.76 -4.45 -7.10
CA ILE A 157 44.69 -3.76 -6.18
C ILE A 157 45.50 -4.77 -5.33
N LYS A 158 44.97 -5.98 -5.14
CA LYS A 158 45.53 -7.01 -4.27
C LYS A 158 46.49 -7.97 -4.99
N ASN A 159 46.52 -7.92 -6.32
CA ASN A 159 47.48 -8.61 -7.20
C ASN A 159 48.57 -7.65 -7.65
#